data_58f63d7cc7e3d19c09bb55a897356821
#
_entry.id   58f63d7cc7e3d19c09bb55a897356821
#
_cell.length_a   1.000
_cell.length_b   1.000
_cell.length_c   1.000
_cell.angle_alpha   90.00
_cell.angle_beta   90.00
_cell.angle_gamma   90.00
#
_symmetry.space_group_name_H-M   'P 1'
#
loop_
_entity.id
_entity.type
_entity.pdbx_description
1 polymer ?
#
loop_
_entity_poly.entity_id
_entity_poly.type
_entity_poly.pdbx_seq_one_letter_code
_entity_poly.pdbx_strand_id
1 'polypeptide(L)'
;MILESTIAGSWHPGNAQAIRAMADAWEKSTAPDEASAPANPNILILPHAGWAYSGEVAWRAVRQIRNAPFRRVILLAPSHRAWIENRLVAPEAEGLSTPLGEIRIDRDWLDRLALLAPVIRNNQVHAAEHATQIEYPLLQLVLSKGFSIVPLIMGSFGADQMDMCARALAQLMDPESLLVISSDFTHYGEAFSYTPYGTGGGEDVRSQVAATDAEAVSFITRCDADGFAALIKRTGATICGHVPIELALRAVPAGTSFVRLKYATSSDTERDFTRFVCYVAAVGRAEWRGETRAILNADDRAFLLRLARESAEHAVRTGKPLPKDRFAAAAPKATLAKMGAFVTLNDKTTGALRGCIGEILPRRPLVEAVAVRAADSAIHDPRFMPISERELGGLRVEVSALTPPKPVKSWREIVLGRDGMTLEKDGSFAVFLPQVAPEQGWDLETTLSYLARKAGLSQDAWREGAKFETFQAEVFHE
;
A
#
# COMPACT_ATOMS: atom_id res chain seq x y z
N MET A 1 -2.57 22.03 11.11
CA MET A 1 -1.26 22.29 11.80
C MET A 1 -0.16 21.66 10.97
N ILE A 2 0.98 22.35 10.79
CA ILE A 2 2.20 21.85 10.13
C ILE A 2 3.26 21.62 11.20
N LEU A 3 3.94 20.47 11.15
CA LEU A 3 5.09 20.18 12.00
C LEU A 3 6.36 20.71 11.35
N GLU A 4 7.08 21.59 12.08
CA GLU A 4 8.36 22.11 11.64
C GLU A 4 9.48 21.10 11.87
N SER A 5 10.49 21.10 10.98
CA SER A 5 11.69 20.30 11.18
C SER A 5 12.50 20.80 12.37
N THR A 6 12.86 19.89 13.25
CA THR A 6 13.71 20.17 14.43
C THR A 6 15.19 19.87 14.19
N ILE A 7 15.55 19.28 13.06
CA ILE A 7 16.91 18.83 12.72
C ILE A 7 17.54 19.62 11.57
N ALA A 8 16.80 20.53 10.93
CA ALA A 8 17.31 21.40 9.88
C ALA A 8 18.42 22.31 10.39
N GLY A 9 19.55 22.38 9.67
CA GLY A 9 20.74 23.12 10.08
C GLY A 9 21.70 22.38 11.01
N SER A 10 21.30 21.18 11.48
CA SER A 10 22.15 20.33 12.34
C SER A 10 22.45 18.97 11.74
N TRP A 11 21.44 18.20 11.33
CA TRP A 11 21.61 16.87 10.73
C TRP A 11 21.66 16.91 9.21
N HIS A 12 21.01 17.88 8.61
CA HIS A 12 21.10 18.23 7.19
C HIS A 12 21.12 19.76 7.04
N PRO A 13 21.52 20.32 5.86
CA PRO A 13 21.56 21.76 5.68
C PRO A 13 20.22 22.46 5.96
N GLY A 14 20.27 23.64 6.59
CA GLY A 14 19.11 24.42 7.03
C GLY A 14 18.43 25.25 5.94
N ASN A 15 18.89 25.18 4.67
CA ASN A 15 18.30 25.93 3.57
C ASN A 15 18.31 25.15 2.26
N ALA A 16 17.38 25.50 1.38
CA ALA A 16 17.17 24.80 0.11
C ALA A 16 18.38 24.81 -0.84
N GLN A 17 19.14 25.90 -0.87
CA GLN A 17 20.30 26.01 -1.74
C GLN A 17 21.41 25.03 -1.31
N ALA A 18 21.72 24.97 -0.02
CA ALA A 18 22.75 24.08 0.51
C ALA A 18 22.33 22.60 0.38
N ILE A 19 21.04 22.29 0.56
CA ILE A 19 20.48 20.94 0.35
C ILE A 19 20.71 20.51 -1.11
N ARG A 20 20.36 21.35 -2.08
CA ARG A 20 20.54 21.04 -3.51
C ARG A 20 22.01 20.91 -3.88
N ALA A 21 22.86 21.83 -3.40
CA ALA A 21 24.30 21.80 -3.65
C ALA A 21 24.95 20.51 -3.12
N MET A 22 24.50 20.01 -1.96
CA MET A 22 24.99 18.75 -1.40
C MET A 22 24.54 17.54 -2.25
N ALA A 23 23.29 17.50 -2.68
CA ALA A 23 22.79 16.46 -3.59
C ALA A 23 23.52 16.48 -4.95
N ASP A 24 23.79 17.66 -5.50
CA ASP A 24 24.56 17.81 -6.75
C ASP A 24 26.01 17.32 -6.60
N ALA A 25 26.61 17.49 -5.43
CA ALA A 25 27.94 16.96 -5.12
C ALA A 25 27.91 15.42 -5.07
N TRP A 26 26.92 14.80 -4.45
CA TRP A 26 26.75 13.35 -4.42
C TRP A 26 26.48 12.75 -5.80
N GLU A 27 25.69 13.45 -6.64
CA GLU A 27 25.42 13.01 -8.02
C GLU A 27 26.69 12.95 -8.86
N LYS A 28 27.65 13.85 -8.61
CA LYS A 28 28.94 13.89 -9.30
C LYS A 28 29.94 12.86 -8.79
N SER A 29 29.65 12.21 -7.66
CA SER A 29 30.49 11.13 -7.14
C SER A 29 30.53 9.97 -8.14
N THR A 30 31.70 9.61 -8.59
CA THR A 30 31.92 8.61 -9.66
C THR A 30 31.99 7.18 -9.17
N ALA A 31 31.89 6.95 -7.85
CA ALA A 31 31.89 5.59 -7.31
C ALA A 31 30.66 4.82 -7.82
N PRO A 32 30.85 3.64 -8.42
CA PRO A 32 29.73 2.84 -8.90
C PRO A 32 28.87 2.31 -7.75
N ASP A 33 27.59 2.03 -8.03
CA ASP A 33 26.77 1.24 -7.14
C ASP A 33 27.30 -0.21 -7.10
N GLU A 34 27.15 -0.90 -5.96
CA GLU A 34 27.66 -2.28 -5.79
C GLU A 34 26.91 -3.30 -6.66
N ALA A 35 25.66 -2.95 -7.04
CA ALA A 35 24.83 -3.74 -7.94
C ALA A 35 23.86 -2.84 -8.71
N SER A 36 23.27 -3.37 -9.78
CA SER A 36 22.24 -2.66 -10.56
C SER A 36 20.90 -2.72 -9.86
N ALA A 37 20.22 -1.57 -9.74
CA ALA A 37 18.87 -1.50 -9.23
C ALA A 37 17.88 -2.27 -10.14
N PRO A 38 16.82 -2.87 -9.59
CA PRO A 38 15.71 -3.39 -10.39
C PRO A 38 15.02 -2.24 -11.14
N ALA A 39 14.37 -2.57 -12.24
CA ALA A 39 13.57 -1.58 -12.96
C ALA A 39 12.41 -1.05 -12.08
N ASN A 40 12.23 0.28 -12.03
CA ASN A 40 11.17 0.95 -11.29
C ASN A 40 11.07 0.51 -9.81
N PRO A 41 12.12 0.65 -9.00
CA PRO A 41 12.08 0.28 -7.60
C PRO A 41 10.99 1.09 -6.86
N ASN A 42 10.31 0.45 -5.91
CA ASN A 42 9.26 1.07 -5.11
C ASN A 42 9.40 0.76 -3.61
N ILE A 43 10.56 0.27 -3.21
CA ILE A 43 10.96 0.10 -1.82
C ILE A 43 12.39 0.63 -1.67
N LEU A 44 12.63 1.43 -0.63
CA LEU A 44 13.96 1.93 -0.28
C LEU A 44 14.28 1.57 1.16
N ILE A 45 15.54 1.20 1.44
CA ILE A 45 16.12 1.17 2.79
C ILE A 45 17.19 2.25 2.80
N LEU A 46 17.06 3.20 3.71
CA LEU A 46 17.88 4.41 3.79
C LEU A 46 18.48 4.57 5.19
N PRO A 47 19.76 4.90 5.31
CA PRO A 47 20.37 5.24 6.58
C PRO A 47 19.97 6.65 7.02
N HIS A 48 19.84 6.87 8.35
CA HIS A 48 19.32 8.11 8.94
C HIS A 48 20.29 8.87 9.87
N ALA A 49 21.56 8.56 9.81
CA ALA A 49 22.58 9.43 10.42
C ALA A 49 22.61 10.82 9.75
N GLY A 50 23.31 11.79 10.37
CA GLY A 50 23.47 13.10 9.75
C GLY A 50 24.05 13.01 8.33
N TRP A 51 23.59 13.86 7.42
CA TRP A 51 23.93 13.80 5.99
C TRP A 51 25.43 13.85 5.68
N ALA A 52 26.23 14.42 6.60
CA ALA A 52 27.70 14.40 6.47
C ALA A 52 28.27 12.98 6.50
N TYR A 53 27.57 12.02 7.10
CA TYR A 53 28.00 10.64 7.26
C TYR A 53 27.29 9.68 6.31
N SER A 54 25.96 9.76 6.27
CA SER A 54 25.13 8.77 5.58
C SER A 54 24.41 9.30 4.34
N GLY A 55 24.41 10.62 4.11
CA GLY A 55 23.62 11.24 3.02
C GLY A 55 24.02 10.76 1.63
N GLU A 56 25.33 10.59 1.34
CA GLU A 56 25.76 10.04 0.04
C GLU A 56 25.32 8.58 -0.12
N VAL A 57 25.33 7.80 0.96
CA VAL A 57 24.84 6.40 0.94
C VAL A 57 23.35 6.39 0.64
N ALA A 58 22.54 7.19 1.37
CA ALA A 58 21.10 7.32 1.12
C ALA A 58 20.80 7.77 -0.32
N TRP A 59 21.59 8.70 -0.86
CA TRP A 59 21.44 9.21 -2.21
C TRP A 59 21.52 8.11 -3.28
N ARG A 60 22.32 7.06 -3.07
CA ARG A 60 22.44 5.92 -4.00
C ARG A 60 21.09 5.24 -4.25
N ALA A 61 20.27 5.11 -3.22
CA ALA A 61 18.92 4.53 -3.37
C ALA A 61 17.91 5.57 -3.83
N VAL A 62 17.93 6.77 -3.26
CA VAL A 62 16.95 7.82 -3.56
C VAL A 62 16.99 8.26 -5.03
N ARG A 63 18.16 8.38 -5.64
CA ARG A 63 18.28 8.77 -7.06
C ARG A 63 17.63 7.76 -8.02
N GLN A 64 17.47 6.48 -7.62
CA GLN A 64 16.86 5.44 -8.45
C GLN A 64 15.35 5.65 -8.70
N ILE A 65 14.72 6.49 -7.90
CA ILE A 65 13.29 6.83 -8.01
C ILE A 65 13.05 8.24 -8.56
N ARG A 66 14.07 8.88 -9.16
CA ARG A 66 13.95 10.23 -9.72
C ARG A 66 12.81 10.32 -10.73
N ASN A 67 11.91 11.28 -10.53
CA ASN A 67 10.72 11.50 -11.37
C ASN A 67 9.74 10.30 -11.43
N ALA A 68 9.87 9.32 -10.55
CA ALA A 68 8.90 8.24 -10.46
C ALA A 68 7.52 8.79 -10.07
N PRO A 69 6.42 8.19 -10.59
CA PRO A 69 5.06 8.74 -10.45
C PRO A 69 4.40 8.37 -9.11
N PHE A 70 5.17 8.26 -8.04
CA PHE A 70 4.61 7.97 -6.73
C PHE A 70 3.81 9.16 -6.21
N ARG A 71 2.59 8.88 -5.76
CA ARG A 71 1.71 9.87 -5.14
C ARG A 71 1.75 9.85 -3.62
N ARG A 72 2.22 8.73 -3.07
CA ARG A 72 2.29 8.50 -1.63
C ARG A 72 3.59 7.84 -1.24
N VAL A 73 4.16 8.30 -0.12
CA VAL A 73 5.31 7.67 0.52
C VAL A 73 4.88 7.14 1.88
N ILE A 74 5.04 5.85 2.13
CA ILE A 74 4.93 5.26 3.46
C ILE A 74 6.34 5.16 4.01
N LEU A 75 6.61 5.86 5.12
CA LEU A 75 7.92 5.90 5.76
C LEU A 75 7.87 5.21 7.12
N LEU A 76 8.58 4.09 7.23
CA LEU A 76 8.73 3.33 8.46
C LEU A 76 10.04 3.69 9.14
N ALA A 77 10.00 4.06 10.41
CA ALA A 77 11.18 4.46 11.18
C ALA A 77 11.17 3.91 12.61
N PRO A 78 12.36 3.63 13.19
CA PRO A 78 12.46 3.26 14.59
C PRO A 78 12.19 4.46 15.50
N SER A 79 11.92 4.19 16.78
CA SER A 79 11.84 5.20 17.83
C SER A 79 13.12 5.24 18.65
N HIS A 80 13.81 6.38 18.64
CA HIS A 80 15.01 6.64 19.48
C HIS A 80 14.70 7.45 20.73
N ARG A 81 13.53 8.10 20.78
CA ARG A 81 13.21 9.10 21.82
C ARG A 81 12.00 8.75 22.67
N ALA A 82 11.16 7.82 22.23
CA ALA A 82 9.94 7.44 22.93
C ALA A 82 9.88 5.92 23.10
N TRP A 83 9.37 5.48 24.25
CA TRP A 83 9.05 4.07 24.45
C TRP A 83 7.73 3.77 23.73
N ILE A 84 7.79 2.93 22.70
CA ILE A 84 6.63 2.53 21.89
C ILE A 84 6.57 1.01 21.88
N GLU A 85 5.41 0.47 22.22
CA GLU A 85 5.20 -0.95 22.29
C GLU A 85 3.88 -1.34 21.59
N ASN A 86 3.94 -2.32 20.69
CA ASN A 86 2.80 -2.92 20.01
C ASN A 86 1.88 -1.94 19.25
N ARG A 87 2.43 -0.83 18.75
CA ARG A 87 1.67 0.17 17.99
C ARG A 87 2.53 0.98 17.05
N LEU A 88 1.89 1.53 16.04
CA LEU A 88 2.46 2.50 15.13
C LEU A 88 2.11 3.91 15.62
N VAL A 89 3.04 4.85 15.55
CA VAL A 89 2.79 6.26 15.89
C VAL A 89 2.82 7.09 14.63
N ALA A 90 1.70 7.75 14.33
CA ALA A 90 1.53 8.70 13.23
C ALA A 90 1.38 10.12 13.77
N PRO A 91 1.65 11.18 12.98
CA PRO A 91 1.39 12.54 13.40
C PRO A 91 -0.11 12.88 13.37
N GLU A 92 -0.52 13.85 14.20
CA GLU A 92 -1.84 14.48 14.13
C GLU A 92 -1.89 15.59 13.09
N ALA A 93 -0.74 16.12 12.71
CA ALA A 93 -0.58 17.24 11.79
C ALA A 93 -1.15 16.94 10.40
N GLU A 94 -1.36 17.99 9.60
CA GLU A 94 -1.81 17.92 8.21
C GLU A 94 -0.64 17.91 7.24
N GLY A 95 0.54 18.36 7.70
CA GLY A 95 1.74 18.42 6.90
C GLY A 95 3.01 18.55 7.75
N LEU A 96 4.13 18.43 7.06
CA LEU A 96 5.49 18.51 7.57
C LEU A 96 6.22 19.61 6.82
N SER A 97 7.00 20.44 7.51
CA SER A 97 7.81 21.51 6.91
C SER A 97 9.27 21.09 6.84
N THR A 98 9.91 21.37 5.72
CA THR A 98 11.35 21.23 5.49
C THR A 98 11.90 22.48 4.84
N PRO A 99 13.22 22.66 4.76
CA PRO A 99 13.80 23.78 3.99
C PRO A 99 13.46 23.79 2.49
N LEU A 100 12.94 22.67 1.95
CA LEU A 100 12.49 22.57 0.56
C LEU A 100 10.99 22.85 0.37
N GLY A 101 10.25 23.07 1.45
CA GLY A 101 8.82 23.31 1.48
C GLY A 101 8.03 22.25 2.24
N GLU A 102 6.72 22.35 2.18
CA GLU A 102 5.80 21.47 2.90
C GLU A 102 5.52 20.16 2.16
N ILE A 103 5.30 19.10 2.93
CA ILE A 103 4.80 17.80 2.45
C ILE A 103 3.48 17.53 3.18
N ARG A 104 2.42 17.25 2.44
CA ARG A 104 1.12 16.90 3.01
C ARG A 104 1.13 15.48 3.59
N ILE A 105 0.54 15.30 4.77
CA ILE A 105 0.29 13.97 5.35
C ILE A 105 -0.97 13.36 4.71
N ASP A 106 -0.90 12.09 4.32
CA ASP A 106 -2.04 11.35 3.80
C ASP A 106 -2.92 10.83 4.95
N ARG A 107 -3.81 11.69 5.41
CA ARG A 107 -4.70 11.39 6.54
C ARG A 107 -5.71 10.30 6.22
N ASP A 108 -6.22 10.29 4.99
CA ASP A 108 -7.19 9.28 4.55
C ASP A 108 -6.57 7.88 4.60
N TRP A 109 -5.32 7.76 4.19
CA TRP A 109 -4.59 6.50 4.28
C TRP A 109 -4.31 6.10 5.74
N LEU A 110 -3.94 7.07 6.59
CA LEU A 110 -3.73 6.84 8.02
C LEU A 110 -5.02 6.44 8.75
N ASP A 111 -6.16 7.02 8.39
CA ASP A 111 -7.47 6.65 8.97
C ASP A 111 -7.83 5.20 8.60
N ARG A 112 -7.55 4.80 7.36
CA ARG A 112 -7.74 3.41 6.92
C ARG A 112 -6.80 2.45 7.65
N LEU A 113 -5.52 2.82 7.82
CA LEU A 113 -4.57 2.01 8.58
C LEU A 113 -5.04 1.82 10.03
N ALA A 114 -5.57 2.85 10.66
CA ALA A 114 -6.06 2.80 12.04
C ALA A 114 -7.29 1.89 12.24
N LEU A 115 -8.00 1.54 11.17
CA LEU A 115 -9.06 0.53 11.21
C LEU A 115 -8.52 -0.92 11.18
N LEU A 116 -7.27 -1.11 10.71
CA LEU A 116 -6.68 -2.42 10.46
C LEU A 116 -5.55 -2.77 11.41
N ALA A 117 -4.92 -1.77 12.03
CA ALA A 117 -3.74 -1.92 12.89
C ALA A 117 -3.79 -0.93 14.06
N PRO A 118 -3.07 -1.20 15.17
CA PRO A 118 -3.00 -0.31 16.31
C PRO A 118 -2.17 0.93 15.98
N VAL A 119 -2.83 2.02 15.61
CA VAL A 119 -2.23 3.32 15.33
C VAL A 119 -2.65 4.33 16.38
N ILE A 120 -1.68 5.05 16.95
CA ILE A 120 -1.92 6.25 17.76
C ILE A 120 -1.38 7.48 17.03
N ARG A 121 -1.89 8.65 17.37
CA ARG A 121 -1.42 9.91 16.81
C ARG A 121 -0.75 10.74 17.87
N ASN A 122 0.49 11.20 17.59
CA ASN A 122 1.27 11.99 18.53
C ASN A 122 2.32 12.86 17.81
N ASN A 123 2.08 14.16 17.78
CA ASN A 123 3.01 15.13 17.20
C ASN A 123 4.31 15.27 17.95
N GLN A 124 4.33 15.10 19.28
CA GLN A 124 5.54 15.26 20.10
C GLN A 124 6.55 14.16 19.79
N VAL A 125 6.08 12.92 19.58
CA VAL A 125 6.94 11.80 19.18
C VAL A 125 7.60 12.11 17.83
N HIS A 126 6.83 12.59 16.86
CA HIS A 126 7.35 12.94 15.54
C HIS A 126 8.30 14.13 15.55
N ALA A 127 8.04 15.15 16.36
CA ALA A 127 8.93 16.31 16.51
C ALA A 127 10.26 15.94 17.15
N ALA A 128 10.29 14.95 18.04
CA ALA A 128 11.49 14.50 18.72
C ALA A 128 12.33 13.48 17.92
N GLU A 129 11.74 12.81 16.91
CA GLU A 129 12.39 11.71 16.19
C GLU A 129 13.04 12.19 14.89
N HIS A 130 14.36 11.98 14.77
CA HIS A 130 15.13 12.37 13.60
C HIS A 130 15.00 11.38 12.44
N ALA A 131 14.79 10.08 12.73
CA ALA A 131 14.81 9.02 11.73
C ALA A 131 13.73 9.17 10.62
N THR A 132 12.65 9.90 10.89
CA THR A 132 11.70 10.27 9.85
C THR A 132 12.09 11.56 9.14
N GLN A 133 12.53 12.57 9.91
CA GLN A 133 12.77 13.93 9.41
C GLN A 133 13.93 14.00 8.43
N ILE A 134 14.97 13.17 8.62
CA ILE A 134 16.17 13.16 7.79
C ILE A 134 15.88 12.74 6.33
N GLU A 135 14.84 11.94 6.12
CA GLU A 135 14.46 11.40 4.81
C GLU A 135 13.62 12.38 3.99
N TYR A 136 12.88 13.28 4.62
CA TYR A 136 11.94 14.16 3.93
C TYR A 136 12.58 15.00 2.81
N PRO A 137 13.71 15.72 3.05
CA PRO A 137 14.33 16.50 2.00
C PRO A 137 14.92 15.65 0.88
N LEU A 138 15.42 14.43 1.18
CA LEU A 138 15.90 13.49 0.16
C LEU A 138 14.79 13.13 -0.84
N LEU A 139 13.60 12.80 -0.32
CA LEU A 139 12.43 12.45 -1.12
C LEU A 139 11.94 13.65 -1.95
N GLN A 140 11.94 14.86 -1.38
CA GLN A 140 11.56 16.09 -2.10
C GLN A 140 12.50 16.45 -3.24
N LEU A 141 13.77 16.04 -3.18
CA LEU A 141 14.74 16.27 -4.24
C LEU A 141 14.45 15.47 -5.52
N VAL A 142 13.81 14.31 -5.40
CA VAL A 142 13.67 13.35 -6.52
C VAL A 142 12.24 13.10 -6.95
N LEU A 143 11.26 13.20 -6.04
CA LEU A 143 9.85 12.99 -6.37
C LEU A 143 9.20 14.26 -6.93
N SER A 144 8.18 14.07 -7.74
CA SER A 144 7.35 15.16 -8.25
C SER A 144 6.64 15.88 -7.11
N LYS A 145 6.47 17.20 -7.23
CA LYS A 145 5.72 18.01 -6.26
C LYS A 145 4.29 17.47 -6.10
N GLY A 146 3.81 17.45 -4.86
CA GLY A 146 2.43 17.09 -4.54
C GLY A 146 2.25 15.63 -4.09
N PHE A 147 3.31 14.86 -3.91
CA PHE A 147 3.19 13.59 -3.18
C PHE A 147 2.78 13.85 -1.73
N SER A 148 2.07 12.89 -1.14
CA SER A 148 1.75 12.86 0.29
C SER A 148 2.62 11.85 1.02
N ILE A 149 2.76 12.02 2.34
CA ILE A 149 3.57 11.12 3.17
C ILE A 149 2.77 10.54 4.33
N VAL A 150 3.12 9.33 4.72
CA VAL A 150 2.60 8.58 5.87
C VAL A 150 3.80 8.17 6.73
N PRO A 151 4.30 9.04 7.61
CA PRO A 151 5.39 8.69 8.50
C PRO A 151 4.86 7.89 9.69
N LEU A 152 5.49 6.74 9.94
CA LEU A 152 5.14 5.80 11.00
C LEU A 152 6.38 5.50 11.84
N ILE A 153 6.35 5.90 13.11
CA ILE A 153 7.39 5.59 14.08
C ILE A 153 6.95 4.37 14.88
N MET A 154 7.87 3.45 15.12
CA MET A 154 7.59 2.21 15.83
C MET A 154 8.74 1.80 16.76
N GLY A 155 8.39 1.09 17.83
CA GLY A 155 9.33 0.48 18.77
C GLY A 155 9.23 -1.05 18.71
N SER A 156 9.05 -1.71 19.85
CA SER A 156 8.95 -3.16 19.93
C SER A 156 7.55 -3.70 19.59
N PHE A 157 7.50 -4.90 19.02
CA PHE A 157 6.25 -5.62 18.72
C PHE A 157 6.30 -7.06 19.20
N GLY A 158 5.18 -7.54 19.73
CA GLY A 158 4.89 -8.96 19.82
C GLY A 158 4.52 -9.52 18.44
N ALA A 159 4.62 -10.84 18.27
CA ALA A 159 4.42 -11.48 16.97
C ALA A 159 3.04 -11.19 16.35
N ASP A 160 1.96 -11.30 17.14
CA ASP A 160 0.59 -11.09 16.65
C ASP A 160 0.37 -9.67 16.13
N GLN A 161 0.90 -8.66 16.84
CA GLN A 161 0.79 -7.27 16.45
C GLN A 161 1.67 -6.94 15.25
N MET A 162 2.85 -7.54 15.15
CA MET A 162 3.73 -7.43 13.98
C MET A 162 3.02 -7.96 12.74
N ASP A 163 2.44 -9.15 12.82
CA ASP A 163 1.69 -9.76 11.71
C ASP A 163 0.43 -8.98 11.34
N MET A 164 -0.28 -8.42 12.33
CA MET A 164 -1.42 -7.54 12.09
C MET A 164 -1.01 -6.29 11.31
N CYS A 165 0.04 -5.59 11.75
CA CYS A 165 0.56 -4.40 11.08
C CYS A 165 1.08 -4.72 9.67
N ALA A 166 1.76 -5.87 9.49
CA ALA A 166 2.26 -6.30 8.19
C ALA A 166 1.11 -6.58 7.19
N ARG A 167 0.06 -7.28 7.61
CA ARG A 167 -1.14 -7.50 6.79
C ARG A 167 -1.83 -6.19 6.44
N ALA A 168 -1.99 -5.27 7.41
CA ALA A 168 -2.59 -3.96 7.18
C ALA A 168 -1.79 -3.13 6.17
N LEU A 169 -0.46 -3.14 6.28
CA LEU A 169 0.43 -2.46 5.33
C LEU A 169 0.29 -3.08 3.94
N ALA A 170 0.43 -4.42 3.81
CA ALA A 170 0.30 -5.13 2.54
C ALA A 170 -1.03 -4.87 1.84
N GLN A 171 -2.11 -4.81 2.61
CA GLN A 171 -3.46 -4.56 2.16
C GLN A 171 -3.63 -3.14 1.60
N LEU A 172 -3.00 -2.12 2.19
CA LEU A 172 -3.16 -0.72 1.80
C LEU A 172 -2.15 -0.22 0.76
N MET A 173 -1.03 -0.94 0.57
CA MET A 173 0.00 -0.58 -0.42
C MET A 173 -0.50 -0.81 -1.85
N ASP A 174 -0.36 0.19 -2.69
CA ASP A 174 -0.80 0.22 -4.09
C ASP A 174 0.36 0.59 -5.04
N PRO A 175 0.19 0.48 -6.38
CA PRO A 175 1.24 0.81 -7.34
C PRO A 175 1.71 2.28 -7.32
N GLU A 176 0.92 3.20 -6.74
CA GLU A 176 1.26 4.62 -6.62
C GLU A 176 1.99 4.92 -5.29
N SER A 177 2.24 3.89 -4.47
CA SER A 177 2.89 3.99 -3.16
C SER A 177 4.36 3.59 -3.22
N LEU A 178 5.21 4.39 -2.57
CA LEU A 178 6.60 4.11 -2.29
C LEU A 178 6.73 3.71 -0.82
N LEU A 179 7.39 2.59 -0.52
CA LEU A 179 7.76 2.19 0.83
C LEU A 179 9.20 2.63 1.12
N VAL A 180 9.39 3.39 2.17
CA VAL A 180 10.72 3.79 2.66
C VAL A 180 10.92 3.24 4.07
N ILE A 181 12.02 2.58 4.28
CA ILE A 181 12.44 2.05 5.57
C ILE A 181 13.69 2.81 6.01
N SER A 182 13.59 3.53 7.10
CA SER A 182 14.69 4.32 7.66
C SER A 182 15.43 3.49 8.68
N SER A 183 16.70 3.17 8.42
CA SER A 183 17.53 2.33 9.31
C SER A 183 19.02 2.54 9.07
N ASP A 184 19.73 2.93 10.11
CA ASP A 184 21.16 2.64 10.17
C ASP A 184 21.35 1.16 10.50
N PHE A 185 22.50 0.60 10.08
CA PHE A 185 22.89 -0.77 10.40
C PHE A 185 23.70 -0.83 11.68
N THR A 186 24.57 -1.79 11.86
CA THR A 186 25.21 -2.05 13.15
C THR A 186 25.91 -0.79 13.71
N HIS A 187 25.55 -0.40 14.94
CA HIS A 187 26.27 0.55 15.77
C HIS A 187 27.27 -0.22 16.62
N TYR A 188 28.55 -0.02 16.39
CA TYR A 188 29.63 -0.74 17.09
C TYR A 188 30.37 0.15 18.08
N GLY A 189 30.71 -0.40 19.23
CA GLY A 189 31.54 0.25 20.26
C GLY A 189 30.89 0.30 21.64
N GLU A 190 31.69 0.61 22.65
CA GLU A 190 31.22 0.70 24.06
C GLU A 190 30.10 1.72 24.26
N ALA A 191 30.14 2.83 23.52
CA ALA A 191 29.08 3.84 23.55
C ALA A 191 27.70 3.33 23.11
N PHE A 192 27.67 2.24 22.33
CA PHE A 192 26.46 1.58 21.86
C PHE A 192 26.16 0.29 22.62
N SER A 193 26.96 -0.04 23.63
CA SER A 193 26.89 -1.30 24.40
C SER A 193 26.95 -2.54 23.50
N TYR A 194 27.71 -2.47 22.39
CA TYR A 194 27.84 -3.55 21.44
C TYR A 194 29.28 -3.72 20.95
N THR A 195 29.98 -4.68 21.55
CA THR A 195 31.39 -4.99 21.27
C THR A 195 31.64 -6.50 21.19
N PRO A 196 30.86 -7.28 20.38
CA PRO A 196 31.00 -8.73 20.36
C PRO A 196 32.34 -9.21 19.82
N TYR A 197 33.09 -8.34 19.14
CA TYR A 197 34.39 -8.63 18.54
C TYR A 197 35.53 -7.92 19.29
N GLY A 198 35.28 -7.44 20.54
CA GLY A 198 36.26 -6.79 21.39
C GLY A 198 36.26 -5.26 21.30
N THR A 199 36.97 -4.60 22.21
CA THR A 199 37.02 -3.12 22.32
C THR A 199 38.22 -2.49 21.63
N GLY A 200 39.16 -3.30 21.13
CA GLY A 200 40.42 -2.82 20.57
C GLY A 200 40.31 -2.11 19.20
N GLY A 201 39.17 -2.21 18.54
CA GLY A 201 38.98 -1.67 17.19
C GLY A 201 39.84 -2.32 16.12
N GLY A 202 39.91 -1.67 14.94
CA GLY A 202 40.74 -2.11 13.80
C GLY A 202 39.93 -2.69 12.64
N GLU A 203 40.64 -2.92 11.54
CA GLU A 203 40.02 -3.44 10.30
C GLU A 203 39.45 -4.86 10.47
N ASP A 204 40.02 -5.70 11.35
CA ASP A 204 39.49 -7.02 11.63
C ASP A 204 38.11 -6.93 12.31
N VAL A 205 37.93 -6.03 13.27
CA VAL A 205 36.64 -5.76 13.93
C VAL A 205 35.63 -5.25 12.91
N ARG A 206 36.02 -4.25 12.11
CA ARG A 206 35.19 -3.70 11.04
C ARG A 206 34.75 -4.79 10.06
N SER A 207 35.65 -5.68 9.66
CA SER A 207 35.34 -6.78 8.74
C SER A 207 34.33 -7.76 9.35
N GLN A 208 34.43 -8.08 10.63
CA GLN A 208 33.48 -8.95 11.33
C GLN A 208 32.09 -8.31 11.45
N VAL A 209 32.03 -6.99 11.76
CA VAL A 209 30.78 -6.25 11.74
C VAL A 209 30.16 -6.22 10.34
N ALA A 210 30.96 -5.94 9.31
CA ALA A 210 30.53 -5.96 7.93
C ALA A 210 29.98 -7.33 7.49
N ALA A 211 30.57 -8.43 8.00
CA ALA A 211 30.06 -9.78 7.74
C ALA A 211 28.69 -10.02 8.39
N THR A 212 28.48 -9.51 9.62
CA THR A 212 27.17 -9.57 10.30
C THR A 212 26.11 -8.76 9.54
N ASP A 213 26.45 -7.56 9.11
CA ASP A 213 25.56 -6.73 8.30
C ASP A 213 25.28 -7.36 6.93
N ALA A 214 26.27 -8.01 6.31
CA ALA A 214 26.08 -8.74 5.05
C ALA A 214 25.13 -9.94 5.23
N GLU A 215 25.20 -10.64 6.36
CA GLU A 215 24.22 -11.69 6.69
C GLU A 215 22.81 -11.11 6.84
N ALA A 216 22.65 -9.97 7.54
CA ALA A 216 21.38 -9.25 7.65
C ALA A 216 20.81 -8.87 6.26
N VAL A 217 21.65 -8.27 5.40
CA VAL A 217 21.27 -7.93 4.02
C VAL A 217 20.89 -9.18 3.23
N SER A 218 21.53 -10.33 3.46
CA SER A 218 21.19 -11.57 2.75
C SER A 218 19.76 -12.06 3.08
N PHE A 219 19.29 -11.90 4.31
CA PHE A 219 17.89 -12.16 4.67
C PHE A 219 16.94 -11.15 4.02
N ILE A 220 17.31 -9.86 3.99
CA ILE A 220 16.53 -8.83 3.31
C ILE A 220 16.37 -9.14 1.83
N THR A 221 17.46 -9.51 1.14
CA THR A 221 17.42 -9.81 -0.30
C THR A 221 16.59 -11.04 -0.64
N ARG A 222 16.43 -11.97 0.30
CA ARG A 222 15.55 -13.15 0.15
C ARG A 222 14.14 -12.94 0.69
N CYS A 223 13.83 -11.74 1.21
CA CYS A 223 12.55 -11.43 1.90
C CYS A 223 12.26 -12.40 3.06
N ASP A 224 13.30 -12.83 3.78
CA ASP A 224 13.23 -13.79 4.89
C ASP A 224 13.14 -13.04 6.22
N ALA A 225 11.93 -12.67 6.61
CA ALA A 225 11.66 -11.92 7.84
C ALA A 225 12.02 -12.72 9.10
N ASP A 226 11.75 -14.02 9.12
CA ASP A 226 12.02 -14.88 10.28
C ASP A 226 13.52 -15.11 10.45
N GLY A 227 14.26 -15.34 9.34
CA GLY A 227 15.71 -15.43 9.34
C GLY A 227 16.36 -14.13 9.79
N PHE A 228 15.84 -12.97 9.36
CA PHE A 228 16.32 -11.66 9.80
C PHE A 228 16.09 -11.46 11.31
N ALA A 229 14.89 -11.73 11.82
CA ALA A 229 14.57 -11.62 13.25
C ALA A 229 15.43 -12.59 14.09
N ALA A 230 15.66 -13.82 13.61
CA ALA A 230 16.53 -14.78 14.27
C ALA A 230 17.99 -14.33 14.32
N LEU A 231 18.49 -13.68 13.26
CA LEU A 231 19.83 -13.09 13.24
C LEU A 231 19.97 -12.01 14.34
N ILE A 232 19.03 -11.06 14.38
CA ILE A 232 19.04 -9.98 15.39
C ILE A 232 19.04 -10.56 16.80
N LYS A 233 18.18 -11.55 17.06
CA LYS A 233 18.11 -12.21 18.36
C LYS A 233 19.41 -12.98 18.71
N ARG A 234 20.03 -13.62 17.74
CA ARG A 234 21.27 -14.42 17.93
C ARG A 234 22.48 -13.54 18.16
N THR A 235 22.62 -12.46 17.41
CA THR A 235 23.84 -11.63 17.42
C THR A 235 23.74 -10.41 18.32
N GLY A 236 22.54 -9.98 18.66
CA GLY A 236 22.31 -8.70 19.33
C GLY A 236 22.69 -7.49 18.46
N ALA A 237 22.80 -7.65 17.13
CA ALA A 237 23.20 -6.60 16.22
C ALA A 237 22.32 -5.35 16.39
N THR A 238 22.96 -4.22 16.60
CA THR A 238 22.34 -2.93 16.92
C THR A 238 21.84 -2.19 15.67
N ILE A 239 21.15 -2.91 14.78
CA ILE A 239 20.46 -2.33 13.62
C ILE A 239 19.24 -1.59 14.14
N CYS A 240 19.27 -0.25 14.16
CA CYS A 240 18.22 0.55 14.81
C CYS A 240 16.84 0.37 14.19
N GLY A 241 16.78 0.19 12.88
CA GLY A 241 15.55 -0.07 12.12
C GLY A 241 15.20 -1.55 11.95
N HIS A 242 15.67 -2.46 12.81
CA HIS A 242 15.36 -3.89 12.66
C HIS A 242 13.85 -4.17 12.68
N VAL A 243 13.07 -3.48 13.53
CA VAL A 243 11.62 -3.64 13.58
C VAL A 243 10.93 -3.12 12.32
N PRO A 244 11.19 -1.89 11.82
CA PRO A 244 10.74 -1.43 10.51
C PRO A 244 11.09 -2.37 9.35
N ILE A 245 12.31 -2.90 9.32
CA ILE A 245 12.75 -3.85 8.29
C ILE A 245 11.94 -5.14 8.38
N GLU A 246 11.81 -5.73 9.57
CA GLU A 246 11.01 -6.95 9.79
C GLU A 246 9.56 -6.75 9.36
N LEU A 247 8.93 -5.63 9.75
CA LEU A 247 7.57 -5.29 9.33
C LEU A 247 7.45 -5.24 7.80
N ALA A 248 8.39 -4.57 7.15
CA ALA A 248 8.40 -4.47 5.68
C ALA A 248 8.56 -5.84 5.02
N LEU A 249 9.49 -6.68 5.50
CA LEU A 249 9.72 -8.03 4.97
C LEU A 249 8.50 -8.95 5.11
N ARG A 250 7.72 -8.81 6.20
CA ARG A 250 6.46 -9.55 6.40
C ARG A 250 5.32 -9.02 5.52
N ALA A 251 5.38 -7.74 5.12
CA ALA A 251 4.34 -7.10 4.33
C ALA A 251 4.51 -7.28 2.82
N VAL A 252 5.74 -7.48 2.33
CA VAL A 252 5.99 -7.55 0.88
C VAL A 252 5.37 -8.79 0.24
N PRO A 253 4.78 -8.67 -0.96
CA PRO A 253 4.23 -9.81 -1.68
C PRO A 253 5.32 -10.78 -2.15
N ALA A 254 4.92 -12.02 -2.41
CA ALA A 254 5.80 -13.01 -3.01
C ALA A 254 6.37 -12.51 -4.36
N GLY A 255 7.63 -12.82 -4.62
CA GLY A 255 8.34 -12.34 -5.82
C GLY A 255 8.97 -10.95 -5.66
N THR A 256 8.86 -10.31 -4.49
CA THR A 256 9.62 -9.09 -4.18
C THR A 256 11.13 -9.38 -4.25
N SER A 257 11.87 -8.44 -4.80
CA SER A 257 13.33 -8.52 -4.87
C SER A 257 13.96 -7.28 -4.24
N PHE A 258 15.09 -7.47 -3.54
CA PHE A 258 15.90 -6.38 -3.01
C PHE A 258 17.34 -6.49 -3.52
N VAL A 259 17.96 -5.32 -3.67
CA VAL A 259 19.38 -5.19 -4.05
C VAL A 259 20.03 -4.14 -3.15
N ARG A 260 21.18 -4.48 -2.55
CA ARG A 260 22.02 -3.50 -1.88
C ARG A 260 22.84 -2.73 -2.93
N LEU A 261 22.77 -1.41 -2.86
CA LEU A 261 23.50 -0.51 -3.76
C LEU A 261 24.80 -0.01 -3.15
N LYS A 262 24.82 0.17 -1.81
CA LYS A 262 25.99 0.69 -1.11
C LYS A 262 26.02 0.21 0.32
N TYR A 263 27.22 -0.10 0.78
CA TYR A 263 27.59 -0.27 2.19
C TYR A 263 28.72 0.71 2.51
N ALA A 264 28.64 1.40 3.64
CA ALA A 264 29.68 2.27 4.17
C ALA A 264 29.62 2.32 5.69
N THR A 265 30.61 2.94 6.30
CA THR A 265 30.67 3.12 7.75
C THR A 265 31.12 4.55 8.10
N SER A 266 30.79 5.04 9.29
CA SER A 266 31.32 6.33 9.76
C SER A 266 32.84 6.32 9.90
N SER A 267 33.45 5.14 10.10
CA SER A 267 34.91 4.99 10.15
C SER A 267 35.60 5.28 8.80
N ASP A 268 34.87 5.27 7.70
CA ASP A 268 35.40 5.66 6.39
C ASP A 268 35.78 7.17 6.38
N THR A 269 35.06 7.96 7.19
CA THR A 269 35.26 9.41 7.33
C THR A 269 36.11 9.75 8.56
N GLU A 270 35.72 9.23 9.74
CA GLU A 270 36.32 9.60 11.02
C GLU A 270 37.60 8.83 11.35
N ARG A 271 37.83 7.68 10.67
CA ARG A 271 38.97 6.79 10.95
C ARG A 271 38.97 6.22 12.39
N ASP A 272 37.81 6.23 13.07
CA ASP A 272 37.62 5.61 14.38
C ASP A 272 37.06 4.18 14.19
N PHE A 273 37.89 3.18 14.49
CA PHE A 273 37.51 1.77 14.38
C PHE A 273 37.10 1.16 15.73
N THR A 274 37.12 1.96 16.80
CA THR A 274 36.63 1.55 18.12
C THR A 274 35.16 1.86 18.32
N ARG A 275 34.66 2.85 17.56
CA ARG A 275 33.26 3.27 17.56
C ARG A 275 32.85 3.72 16.17
N PHE A 276 31.92 3.02 15.56
CA PHE A 276 31.40 3.38 14.24
C PHE A 276 29.96 2.91 14.03
N VAL A 277 29.28 3.51 13.06
CA VAL A 277 27.93 3.17 12.61
C VAL A 277 28.01 2.72 11.16
N CYS A 278 27.28 1.68 10.84
CA CYS A 278 27.21 1.13 9.50
C CYS A 278 25.98 1.63 8.75
N TYR A 279 26.11 1.86 7.47
CA TYR A 279 25.09 2.42 6.59
C TYR A 279 24.84 1.51 5.40
N VAL A 280 23.58 1.26 5.08
CA VAL A 280 23.16 0.48 3.92
C VAL A 280 22.18 1.31 3.11
N ALA A 281 22.42 1.41 1.81
CA ALA A 281 21.42 1.81 0.84
C ALA A 281 20.97 0.57 0.05
N ALA A 282 19.69 0.27 0.09
CA ALA A 282 19.11 -0.81 -0.69
C ALA A 282 17.82 -0.36 -1.35
N VAL A 283 17.49 -1.00 -2.47
CA VAL A 283 16.25 -0.79 -3.21
C VAL A 283 15.55 -2.12 -3.44
N GLY A 284 14.24 -2.08 -3.49
CA GLY A 284 13.42 -3.26 -3.77
C GLY A 284 12.33 -2.96 -4.79
N ARG A 285 11.85 -4.03 -5.42
CA ARG A 285 10.70 -4.01 -6.30
C ARG A 285 9.65 -5.00 -5.82
N ALA A 286 8.47 -4.51 -5.52
CA ALA A 286 7.30 -5.29 -5.14
C ALA A 286 6.14 -5.01 -6.10
N GLU A 287 5.36 -6.04 -6.39
CA GLU A 287 4.10 -5.89 -7.13
C GLU A 287 2.95 -5.64 -6.14
N TRP A 288 2.89 -4.41 -5.63
CA TRP A 288 1.78 -3.98 -4.78
C TRP A 288 0.48 -4.00 -5.58
N ARG A 289 -0.49 -4.76 -5.11
CA ARG A 289 -1.78 -4.87 -5.80
C ARG A 289 -2.77 -3.79 -5.34
N GLY A 290 -2.56 -3.25 -4.16
CA GLY A 290 -3.52 -2.39 -3.48
C GLY A 290 -4.76 -3.17 -3.03
N GLU A 291 -5.40 -2.74 -1.97
CA GLU A 291 -6.82 -3.03 -1.89
C GLU A 291 -7.52 -2.32 -3.05
N THR A 292 -8.44 -3.01 -3.70
CA THR A 292 -9.62 -2.35 -4.24
C THR A 292 -10.12 -1.45 -3.11
N ARG A 293 -10.05 -0.13 -3.27
CA ARG A 293 -10.39 0.87 -2.25
C ARG A 293 -11.71 0.43 -1.63
N ALA A 294 -11.65 -0.15 -0.41
CA ALA A 294 -12.85 -0.53 0.30
C ALA A 294 -13.64 0.75 0.52
N ILE A 295 -14.69 0.93 -0.27
CA ILE A 295 -15.56 2.11 -0.24
C ILE A 295 -16.45 2.02 0.98
N LEU A 296 -16.64 0.78 1.45
CA LEU A 296 -17.57 0.38 2.48
C LEU A 296 -16.82 -0.25 3.67
N ASN A 297 -17.08 0.21 4.87
CA ASN A 297 -16.62 -0.44 6.10
C ASN A 297 -17.45 -1.69 6.42
N ALA A 298 -17.11 -2.41 7.49
CA ALA A 298 -17.81 -3.65 7.88
C ALA A 298 -19.29 -3.42 8.18
N ASP A 299 -19.65 -2.30 8.82
CA ASP A 299 -21.04 -1.96 9.18
C ASP A 299 -21.85 -1.59 7.93
N ASP A 300 -21.24 -0.86 6.98
CA ASP A 300 -21.85 -0.53 5.69
C ASP A 300 -22.18 -1.82 4.91
N ARG A 301 -21.24 -2.76 4.85
CA ARG A 301 -21.41 -4.06 4.16
C ARG A 301 -22.51 -4.89 4.85
N ALA A 302 -22.45 -5.00 6.17
CA ALA A 302 -23.48 -5.69 6.93
C ALA A 302 -24.88 -5.08 6.75
N PHE A 303 -24.96 -3.75 6.69
CA PHE A 303 -26.21 -3.05 6.37
C PHE A 303 -26.72 -3.41 4.97
N LEU A 304 -25.86 -3.35 3.95
CA LEU A 304 -26.25 -3.65 2.56
C LEU A 304 -26.65 -5.11 2.35
N LEU A 305 -26.01 -6.06 3.04
CA LEU A 305 -26.39 -7.48 3.00
C LEU A 305 -27.77 -7.70 3.61
N ARG A 306 -28.05 -7.13 4.79
CA ARG A 306 -29.38 -7.19 5.41
C ARG A 306 -30.44 -6.56 4.53
N LEU A 307 -30.14 -5.40 3.93
CA LEU A 307 -31.02 -4.71 2.99
C LEU A 307 -31.32 -5.57 1.74
N ALA A 308 -30.29 -6.16 1.15
CA ALA A 308 -30.44 -7.03 -0.01
C ALA A 308 -31.32 -8.25 0.29
N ARG A 309 -31.11 -8.88 1.46
CA ARG A 309 -31.95 -9.97 1.92
C ARG A 309 -33.42 -9.54 2.12
N GLU A 310 -33.63 -8.46 2.89
CA GLU A 310 -35.01 -7.95 3.13
C GLU A 310 -35.71 -7.58 1.81
N SER A 311 -34.98 -6.99 0.86
CA SER A 311 -35.51 -6.61 -0.45
C SER A 311 -35.88 -7.82 -1.29
N ALA A 312 -35.04 -8.84 -1.33
CA ALA A 312 -35.33 -10.09 -2.06
C ALA A 312 -36.55 -10.80 -1.45
N GLU A 313 -36.59 -10.96 -0.13
CA GLU A 313 -37.72 -11.56 0.59
C GLU A 313 -39.04 -10.79 0.37
N HIS A 314 -38.98 -9.46 0.45
CA HIS A 314 -40.16 -8.62 0.19
C HIS A 314 -40.66 -8.80 -1.24
N ALA A 315 -39.76 -8.81 -2.22
CA ALA A 315 -40.11 -9.00 -3.63
C ALA A 315 -40.74 -10.37 -3.88
N VAL A 316 -40.21 -11.44 -3.31
CA VAL A 316 -40.77 -12.79 -3.43
C VAL A 316 -42.20 -12.86 -2.85
N ARG A 317 -42.45 -12.21 -1.71
CA ARG A 317 -43.76 -12.25 -1.05
C ARG A 317 -44.80 -11.32 -1.67
N THR A 318 -44.38 -10.20 -2.27
CA THR A 318 -45.31 -9.13 -2.68
C THR A 318 -45.31 -8.86 -4.20
N GLY A 319 -44.31 -9.37 -4.91
CA GLY A 319 -44.08 -9.05 -6.32
C GLY A 319 -43.58 -7.61 -6.56
N LYS A 320 -43.15 -6.87 -5.50
CA LYS A 320 -42.74 -5.46 -5.57
C LYS A 320 -41.41 -5.23 -4.89
N PRO A 321 -40.61 -4.22 -5.34
CA PRO A 321 -39.41 -3.78 -4.64
C PRO A 321 -39.74 -3.28 -3.21
N LEU A 322 -38.76 -3.40 -2.29
CA LEU A 322 -38.87 -2.85 -0.94
C LEU A 322 -39.06 -1.33 -1.01
N PRO A 323 -40.07 -0.76 -0.32
CA PRO A 323 -40.30 0.69 -0.30
C PRO A 323 -39.12 1.48 0.29
N LYS A 324 -38.79 2.63 -0.28
CA LYS A 324 -37.60 3.43 0.08
C LYS A 324 -37.63 3.91 1.53
N ASP A 325 -38.82 4.22 2.08
CA ASP A 325 -38.99 4.65 3.48
C ASP A 325 -38.55 3.59 4.51
N ARG A 326 -38.50 2.32 4.11
CA ARG A 326 -38.07 1.22 4.96
C ARG A 326 -36.57 1.24 5.28
N PHE A 327 -35.73 1.84 4.45
CA PHE A 327 -34.27 1.82 4.61
C PHE A 327 -33.59 3.19 4.52
N ALA A 328 -34.21 4.21 3.90
CA ALA A 328 -33.54 5.47 3.61
C ALA A 328 -33.05 6.22 4.87
N ALA A 329 -33.83 6.21 5.95
CA ALA A 329 -33.49 6.91 7.19
C ALA A 329 -32.32 6.23 7.97
N ALA A 330 -32.14 4.93 7.79
CA ALA A 330 -31.09 4.14 8.45
C ALA A 330 -29.83 3.96 7.59
N ALA A 331 -29.84 4.47 6.34
CA ALA A 331 -28.76 4.25 5.38
C ALA A 331 -27.44 4.92 5.83
N PRO A 332 -26.35 4.17 5.96
CA PRO A 332 -25.03 4.73 6.25
C PRO A 332 -24.57 5.72 5.18
N LYS A 333 -23.86 6.76 5.59
CA LYS A 333 -23.43 7.86 4.70
C LYS A 333 -22.67 7.38 3.45
N ALA A 334 -21.80 6.37 3.60
CA ALA A 334 -21.04 5.82 2.50
C ALA A 334 -21.94 5.20 1.41
N THR A 335 -23.09 4.61 1.80
CA THR A 335 -24.02 3.95 0.88
C THR A 335 -24.91 4.93 0.09
N LEU A 336 -24.86 6.22 0.42
CA LEU A 336 -25.58 7.28 -0.30
C LEU A 336 -24.83 7.77 -1.55
N ALA A 337 -23.57 7.36 -1.74
CA ALA A 337 -22.82 7.65 -2.95
C ALA A 337 -23.46 6.94 -4.16
N LYS A 338 -23.47 7.61 -5.33
CA LYS A 338 -23.91 6.98 -6.58
C LYS A 338 -22.88 5.96 -7.03
N MET A 339 -23.30 4.70 -7.10
CA MET A 339 -22.46 3.57 -7.46
C MET A 339 -23.27 2.53 -8.23
N GLY A 340 -22.58 1.73 -9.06
CA GLY A 340 -23.17 0.51 -9.60
C GLY A 340 -23.25 -0.59 -8.54
N ALA A 341 -24.16 -1.54 -8.73
CA ALA A 341 -24.29 -2.69 -7.84
C ALA A 341 -24.76 -3.93 -8.59
N PHE A 342 -24.27 -5.09 -8.18
CA PHE A 342 -24.87 -6.41 -8.50
C PHE A 342 -25.32 -7.05 -7.19
N VAL A 343 -26.43 -7.77 -7.25
CA VAL A 343 -26.86 -8.65 -6.17
C VAL A 343 -26.97 -10.05 -6.72
N THR A 344 -26.25 -10.98 -6.10
CA THR A 344 -26.23 -12.41 -6.46
C THR A 344 -26.89 -13.22 -5.37
N LEU A 345 -27.78 -14.10 -5.76
CA LEU A 345 -28.49 -15.04 -4.88
C LEU A 345 -28.05 -16.46 -5.27
N ASN A 346 -27.39 -17.14 -4.33
CA ASN A 346 -26.91 -18.51 -4.50
C ASN A 346 -27.63 -19.45 -3.53
N ASP A 347 -27.80 -20.69 -3.91
CA ASP A 347 -28.23 -21.75 -2.99
C ASP A 347 -27.11 -22.05 -1.98
N LYS A 348 -27.39 -21.99 -0.68
CA LYS A 348 -26.41 -22.20 0.41
C LYS A 348 -25.78 -23.58 0.40
N THR A 349 -26.53 -24.58 -0.03
CA THR A 349 -26.13 -26.00 0.07
C THR A 349 -25.27 -26.40 -1.11
N THR A 350 -25.69 -26.00 -2.31
CA THR A 350 -25.05 -26.42 -3.59
C THR A 350 -24.09 -25.37 -4.13
N GLY A 351 -24.19 -24.11 -3.68
CA GLY A 351 -23.50 -22.98 -4.28
C GLY A 351 -24.07 -22.55 -5.64
N ALA A 352 -25.12 -23.19 -6.12
CA ALA A 352 -25.68 -22.91 -7.44
C ALA A 352 -26.31 -21.51 -7.51
N LEU A 353 -26.07 -20.82 -8.64
CA LEU A 353 -26.66 -19.52 -8.91
C LEU A 353 -28.18 -19.63 -9.05
N ARG A 354 -28.93 -18.77 -8.34
CA ARG A 354 -30.40 -18.66 -8.40
C ARG A 354 -30.89 -17.35 -8.99
N GLY A 355 -30.04 -16.33 -9.01
CA GLY A 355 -30.32 -15.03 -9.64
C GLY A 355 -29.15 -14.09 -9.47
N CYS A 356 -28.90 -13.26 -10.47
CA CYS A 356 -27.87 -12.22 -10.44
C CYS A 356 -28.22 -11.12 -11.41
N ILE A 357 -28.62 -9.98 -10.89
CA ILE A 357 -28.92 -8.77 -11.67
C ILE A 357 -28.18 -7.57 -11.08
N GLY A 358 -27.71 -6.68 -11.94
CA GLY A 358 -27.01 -5.49 -11.53
C GLY A 358 -27.12 -4.34 -12.50
N GLU A 359 -26.54 -3.21 -12.09
CA GLU A 359 -26.31 -2.04 -12.91
C GLU A 359 -24.89 -1.53 -12.72
N ILE A 360 -24.21 -1.19 -13.81
CA ILE A 360 -22.83 -0.73 -13.79
C ILE A 360 -22.75 0.78 -13.63
N LEU A 361 -23.60 1.48 -14.36
CA LEU A 361 -23.62 2.92 -14.35
C LEU A 361 -24.19 3.45 -13.01
N PRO A 362 -23.53 4.43 -12.36
CA PRO A 362 -23.91 4.95 -11.05
C PRO A 362 -25.11 5.90 -11.14
N ARG A 363 -26.28 5.37 -11.48
CA ARG A 363 -27.50 6.17 -11.72
C ARG A 363 -28.17 6.63 -10.44
N ARG A 364 -28.02 5.87 -9.35
CA ARG A 364 -28.67 6.10 -8.05
C ARG A 364 -27.72 5.84 -6.88
N PRO A 365 -28.06 6.25 -5.64
CA PRO A 365 -27.33 5.84 -4.45
C PRO A 365 -27.17 4.32 -4.36
N LEU A 366 -26.02 3.84 -3.86
CA LEU A 366 -25.73 2.42 -3.74
C LEU A 366 -26.82 1.66 -2.96
N VAL A 367 -27.29 2.24 -1.85
CA VAL A 367 -28.37 1.66 -1.05
C VAL A 367 -29.66 1.41 -1.87
N GLU A 368 -30.00 2.32 -2.77
CA GLU A 368 -31.16 2.14 -3.66
C GLU A 368 -30.86 1.12 -4.77
N ALA A 369 -29.64 1.13 -5.31
CA ALA A 369 -29.22 0.15 -6.32
C ALA A 369 -29.30 -1.27 -5.75
N VAL A 370 -28.75 -1.49 -4.54
CA VAL A 370 -28.81 -2.80 -3.87
C VAL A 370 -30.24 -3.26 -3.62
N ALA A 371 -31.12 -2.37 -3.09
CA ALA A 371 -32.50 -2.75 -2.83
C ALA A 371 -33.25 -3.15 -4.09
N VAL A 372 -33.08 -2.40 -5.18
CA VAL A 372 -33.76 -2.68 -6.47
C VAL A 372 -33.18 -3.95 -7.11
N ARG A 373 -31.82 -4.08 -7.16
CA ARG A 373 -31.20 -5.24 -7.81
C ARG A 373 -31.42 -6.53 -7.03
N ALA A 374 -31.55 -6.49 -5.69
CA ALA A 374 -31.94 -7.66 -4.91
C ALA A 374 -33.33 -8.17 -5.26
N ALA A 375 -34.29 -7.27 -5.40
CA ALA A 375 -35.64 -7.62 -5.85
C ALA A 375 -35.63 -8.21 -7.25
N ASP A 376 -34.94 -7.55 -8.20
CA ASP A 376 -34.84 -8.04 -9.59
C ASP A 376 -34.15 -9.41 -9.66
N SER A 377 -33.10 -9.64 -8.90
CA SER A 377 -32.41 -10.94 -8.87
C SER A 377 -33.28 -12.06 -8.34
N ALA A 378 -34.23 -11.73 -7.44
CA ALA A 378 -35.13 -12.72 -6.87
C ALA A 378 -36.28 -13.12 -7.81
N ILE A 379 -36.83 -12.14 -8.57
CA ILE A 379 -38.08 -12.39 -9.31
C ILE A 379 -38.04 -12.00 -10.79
N HIS A 380 -37.02 -11.31 -11.28
CA HIS A 380 -36.94 -10.82 -12.66
C HIS A 380 -35.70 -11.30 -13.44
N ASP A 381 -34.88 -12.20 -12.91
CA ASP A 381 -33.76 -12.75 -13.68
C ASP A 381 -34.28 -13.73 -14.75
N PRO A 382 -34.16 -13.39 -16.04
CA PRO A 382 -34.77 -14.17 -17.10
C PRO A 382 -34.18 -15.58 -17.32
N ARG A 383 -33.06 -15.87 -16.66
CA ARG A 383 -32.37 -17.15 -16.72
C ARG A 383 -33.00 -18.19 -15.79
N PHE A 384 -33.79 -17.76 -14.83
CA PHE A 384 -34.34 -18.60 -13.76
C PHE A 384 -35.83 -18.34 -13.54
N MET A 385 -36.52 -19.35 -13.03
CA MET A 385 -37.86 -19.13 -12.48
C MET A 385 -37.77 -18.25 -11.23
N PRO A 386 -38.76 -17.38 -10.99
CA PRO A 386 -38.82 -16.57 -9.76
C PRO A 386 -38.60 -17.44 -8.51
N ILE A 387 -37.84 -16.92 -7.56
CA ILE A 387 -37.59 -17.59 -6.29
C ILE A 387 -38.91 -17.74 -5.53
N SER A 388 -39.16 -18.93 -4.98
CA SER A 388 -40.31 -19.20 -4.15
C SER A 388 -40.05 -18.91 -2.67
N GLU A 389 -41.08 -18.69 -1.86
CA GLU A 389 -40.95 -18.45 -0.40
C GLU A 389 -40.23 -19.62 0.31
N ARG A 390 -40.34 -20.84 -0.18
CA ARG A 390 -39.69 -22.04 0.41
C ARG A 390 -38.17 -22.02 0.23
N GLU A 391 -37.69 -21.35 -0.81
CA GLU A 391 -36.26 -21.24 -1.10
C GLU A 391 -35.55 -20.16 -0.26
N LEU A 392 -36.28 -19.17 0.29
CA LEU A 392 -35.69 -17.99 0.95
C LEU A 392 -34.70 -18.34 2.06
N GLY A 393 -35.02 -19.34 2.91
CA GLY A 393 -34.14 -19.79 3.98
C GLY A 393 -32.83 -20.44 3.51
N GLY A 394 -32.81 -20.98 2.29
CA GLY A 394 -31.66 -21.65 1.68
C GLY A 394 -30.79 -20.74 0.82
N LEU A 395 -31.08 -19.45 0.70
CA LEU A 395 -30.30 -18.52 -0.11
C LEU A 395 -29.13 -17.90 0.66
N ARG A 396 -28.00 -17.73 -0.01
CA ARG A 396 -26.90 -16.87 0.37
C ARG A 396 -26.90 -15.62 -0.52
N VAL A 397 -26.85 -14.46 0.12
CA VAL A 397 -26.80 -13.16 -0.55
C VAL A 397 -25.37 -12.71 -0.71
N GLU A 398 -25.01 -12.23 -1.89
CA GLU A 398 -23.76 -11.57 -2.22
C GLU A 398 -24.06 -10.22 -2.88
N VAL A 399 -23.29 -9.20 -2.51
CA VAL A 399 -23.38 -7.85 -3.08
C VAL A 399 -22.03 -7.49 -3.67
N SER A 400 -22.03 -7.02 -4.92
CA SER A 400 -20.88 -6.38 -5.56
C SER A 400 -21.17 -4.88 -5.69
N ALA A 401 -20.45 -4.05 -4.95
CA ALA A 401 -20.50 -2.59 -5.05
C ALA A 401 -19.43 -2.12 -6.04
N LEU A 402 -19.81 -1.34 -7.06
CA LEU A 402 -18.93 -0.93 -8.15
C LEU A 402 -18.57 0.55 -8.02
N THR A 403 -17.28 0.88 -8.11
CA THR A 403 -16.86 2.28 -8.23
C THR A 403 -17.38 2.90 -9.52
N PRO A 404 -17.61 4.21 -9.57
CA PRO A 404 -17.90 4.89 -10.83
C PRO A 404 -16.81 4.61 -11.86
N PRO A 405 -17.17 4.25 -13.10
CA PRO A 405 -16.21 4.06 -14.18
C PRO A 405 -15.35 5.32 -14.41
N LYS A 406 -14.07 5.12 -14.70
CA LYS A 406 -13.11 6.18 -15.01
C LYS A 406 -12.45 5.91 -16.34
N PRO A 407 -12.37 6.90 -17.26
CA PRO A 407 -11.71 6.73 -18.53
C PRO A 407 -10.21 6.46 -18.34
N VAL A 408 -9.68 5.55 -19.15
CA VAL A 408 -8.24 5.28 -19.28
C VAL A 408 -7.74 5.78 -20.64
N LYS A 409 -6.48 6.24 -20.68
CA LYS A 409 -5.88 6.75 -21.90
C LYS A 409 -5.49 5.63 -22.87
N SER A 410 -5.23 4.44 -22.33
CA SER A 410 -4.84 3.27 -23.10
C SER A 410 -5.39 2.01 -22.43
N TRP A 411 -5.82 1.04 -23.24
CA TRP A 411 -6.20 -0.29 -22.75
C TRP A 411 -5.08 -0.99 -21.97
N ARG A 412 -3.80 -0.60 -22.18
CA ARG A 412 -2.64 -1.11 -21.46
C ARG A 412 -2.59 -0.72 -19.98
N GLU A 413 -3.40 0.27 -19.57
CA GLU A 413 -3.54 0.68 -18.17
C GLU A 413 -4.47 -0.24 -17.38
N ILE A 414 -5.23 -1.10 -18.05
CA ILE A 414 -6.17 -2.05 -17.44
C ILE A 414 -5.38 -3.16 -16.77
N VAL A 415 -5.64 -3.41 -15.49
CA VAL A 415 -5.02 -4.47 -14.71
C VAL A 415 -6.01 -5.57 -14.44
N LEU A 416 -5.79 -6.75 -15.03
CA LEU A 416 -6.68 -7.91 -14.87
C LEU A 416 -6.74 -8.37 -13.41
N GLY A 417 -7.93 -8.75 -12.97
CA GLY A 417 -8.21 -9.17 -11.58
C GLY A 417 -8.45 -8.01 -10.61
N ARG A 418 -7.99 -6.80 -10.94
CA ARG A 418 -8.25 -5.58 -10.19
C ARG A 418 -9.38 -4.77 -10.81
N ASP A 419 -9.29 -4.53 -12.11
CA ASP A 419 -10.19 -3.63 -12.83
C ASP A 419 -11.28 -4.41 -13.56
N GLY A 420 -12.53 -4.02 -13.32
CA GLY A 420 -13.58 -4.21 -14.29
C GLY A 420 -13.39 -3.21 -15.43
N MET A 421 -13.83 -3.55 -16.61
CA MET A 421 -13.60 -2.73 -17.79
C MET A 421 -14.85 -2.59 -18.64
N THR A 422 -15.01 -1.42 -19.23
CA THR A 422 -15.99 -1.17 -20.29
C THR A 422 -15.28 -0.98 -21.62
N LEU A 423 -15.97 -1.30 -22.69
CA LEU A 423 -15.58 -0.97 -24.07
C LEU A 423 -16.76 -0.29 -24.74
N GLU A 424 -16.51 0.89 -25.30
CA GLU A 424 -17.47 1.62 -26.14
C GLU A 424 -16.85 1.92 -27.50
N LYS A 425 -17.54 1.55 -28.56
CA LYS A 425 -17.16 1.87 -29.94
C LYS A 425 -18.39 1.86 -30.84
N ASP A 426 -18.54 2.89 -31.65
CA ASP A 426 -19.61 3.01 -32.67
C ASP A 426 -21.03 2.74 -32.15
N GLY A 427 -21.30 3.18 -30.90
CA GLY A 427 -22.57 2.95 -30.22
C GLY A 427 -22.74 1.56 -29.58
N SER A 428 -21.80 0.66 -29.81
CA SER A 428 -21.72 -0.64 -29.14
C SER A 428 -21.06 -0.53 -27.78
N PHE A 429 -21.56 -1.29 -26.79
CA PHE A 429 -21.07 -1.24 -25.43
C PHE A 429 -21.01 -2.63 -24.80
N ALA A 430 -19.93 -2.94 -24.11
CA ALA A 430 -19.82 -4.14 -23.28
C ALA A 430 -19.02 -3.86 -22.02
N VAL A 431 -19.12 -4.79 -21.06
CA VAL A 431 -18.44 -4.72 -19.78
C VAL A 431 -18.03 -6.10 -19.31
N PHE A 432 -16.87 -6.18 -18.65
CA PHE A 432 -16.48 -7.30 -17.81
C PHE A 432 -16.21 -6.84 -16.38
N LEU A 433 -16.64 -7.66 -15.40
CA LEU A 433 -16.26 -7.50 -14.00
C LEU A 433 -14.82 -7.95 -13.78
N PRO A 434 -14.14 -7.50 -12.71
CA PRO A 434 -12.72 -7.79 -12.48
C PRO A 434 -12.37 -9.28 -12.47
N GLN A 435 -13.25 -10.11 -11.95
CA GLN A 435 -13.01 -11.56 -11.79
C GLN A 435 -13.10 -12.36 -13.10
N VAL A 436 -13.72 -11.83 -14.14
CA VAL A 436 -14.01 -12.60 -15.38
C VAL A 436 -12.72 -13.11 -16.02
N ALA A 437 -11.72 -12.28 -16.21
CA ALA A 437 -10.49 -12.69 -16.87
C ALA A 437 -9.67 -13.72 -16.05
N PRO A 438 -9.46 -13.53 -14.73
CA PRO A 438 -8.80 -14.54 -13.88
C PRO A 438 -9.53 -15.89 -13.85
N GLU A 439 -10.87 -15.90 -13.76
CA GLU A 439 -11.66 -17.12 -13.73
C GLU A 439 -11.55 -17.93 -15.03
N GLN A 440 -11.32 -17.25 -16.14
CA GLN A 440 -11.17 -17.86 -17.47
C GLN A 440 -9.70 -18.12 -17.82
N GLY A 441 -8.73 -17.65 -17.03
CA GLY A 441 -7.31 -17.76 -17.33
C GLY A 441 -6.88 -16.94 -18.56
N TRP A 442 -7.59 -15.84 -18.86
CA TRP A 442 -7.30 -15.01 -20.03
C TRP A 442 -6.23 -13.96 -19.73
N ASP A 443 -5.38 -13.71 -20.72
CA ASP A 443 -4.54 -12.52 -20.77
C ASP A 443 -5.35 -11.28 -21.19
N LEU A 444 -4.72 -10.10 -21.18
CA LEU A 444 -5.40 -8.84 -21.46
C LEU A 444 -5.91 -8.76 -22.90
N GLU A 445 -5.13 -9.18 -23.90
CA GLU A 445 -5.55 -9.12 -25.30
C GLU A 445 -6.71 -10.08 -25.60
N THR A 446 -6.65 -11.28 -25.04
CA THR A 446 -7.75 -12.25 -25.11
C THR A 446 -9.01 -11.70 -24.45
N THR A 447 -8.88 -11.09 -23.26
CA THR A 447 -10.00 -10.46 -22.54
C THR A 447 -10.66 -9.37 -23.38
N LEU A 448 -9.87 -8.48 -23.97
CA LEU A 448 -10.38 -7.39 -24.81
C LEU A 448 -11.04 -7.91 -26.10
N SER A 449 -10.53 -8.99 -26.66
CA SER A 449 -11.14 -9.64 -27.84
C SER A 449 -12.52 -10.22 -27.50
N TYR A 450 -12.66 -10.88 -26.33
CA TYR A 450 -13.96 -11.35 -25.84
C TYR A 450 -14.90 -10.21 -25.46
N LEU A 451 -14.37 -9.12 -24.91
CA LEU A 451 -15.15 -7.92 -24.58
C LEU A 451 -15.72 -7.28 -25.85
N ALA A 452 -14.91 -7.16 -26.91
CA ALA A 452 -15.36 -6.66 -28.21
C ALA A 452 -16.47 -7.55 -28.82
N ARG A 453 -16.27 -8.87 -28.80
CA ARG A 453 -17.31 -9.84 -29.24
C ARG A 453 -18.61 -9.71 -28.44
N LYS A 454 -18.50 -9.52 -27.12
CA LYS A 454 -19.66 -9.26 -26.24
C LYS A 454 -20.40 -7.98 -26.61
N ALA A 455 -19.68 -6.96 -27.10
CA ALA A 455 -20.25 -5.72 -27.62
C ALA A 455 -20.89 -5.89 -29.02
N GLY A 456 -20.82 -7.08 -29.64
CA GLY A 456 -21.28 -7.33 -31.01
C GLY A 456 -20.32 -6.83 -32.10
N LEU A 457 -19.05 -6.57 -31.72
CA LEU A 457 -18.01 -6.09 -32.62
C LEU A 457 -17.07 -7.22 -33.06
N SER A 458 -16.22 -6.94 -34.07
CA SER A 458 -15.14 -7.84 -34.42
C SER A 458 -14.15 -8.01 -33.28
N GLN A 459 -13.49 -9.16 -33.16
CA GLN A 459 -12.59 -9.48 -32.06
C GLN A 459 -11.42 -8.53 -31.93
N ASP A 460 -11.02 -7.84 -33.01
CA ASP A 460 -9.91 -6.89 -33.02
C ASP A 460 -10.37 -5.41 -32.93
N ALA A 461 -11.67 -5.16 -32.82
CA ALA A 461 -12.24 -3.82 -32.78
C ALA A 461 -11.72 -2.95 -31.63
N TRP A 462 -11.21 -3.57 -30.58
CA TRP A 462 -10.65 -2.90 -29.42
C TRP A 462 -9.28 -2.22 -29.67
N ARG A 463 -8.56 -2.63 -30.73
CA ARG A 463 -7.20 -2.15 -31.00
C ARG A 463 -7.16 -0.68 -31.44
N GLU A 464 -8.20 -0.22 -32.10
CA GLU A 464 -8.24 1.11 -32.67
C GLU A 464 -9.64 1.74 -32.52
N GLY A 465 -9.68 3.01 -32.08
CA GLY A 465 -10.90 3.81 -31.97
C GLY A 465 -11.87 3.40 -30.84
N ALA A 466 -11.57 2.39 -30.04
CA ALA A 466 -12.37 2.04 -28.88
C ALA A 466 -12.02 2.90 -27.68
N LYS A 467 -13.04 3.26 -26.90
CA LYS A 467 -12.90 3.94 -25.60
C LYS A 467 -13.05 2.92 -24.49
N PHE A 468 -12.22 3.08 -23.46
CA PHE A 468 -12.24 2.23 -22.29
C PHE A 468 -12.42 3.04 -21.02
N GLU A 469 -13.18 2.47 -20.10
CA GLU A 469 -13.21 2.91 -18.72
C GLU A 469 -12.94 1.73 -17.80
N THR A 470 -12.35 2.01 -16.64
CA THR A 470 -12.13 1.00 -15.60
C THR A 470 -12.91 1.34 -14.35
N PHE A 471 -13.34 0.32 -13.64
CA PHE A 471 -13.96 0.42 -12.33
C PHE A 471 -13.50 -0.73 -11.45
N GLN A 472 -13.70 -0.60 -10.15
CA GLN A 472 -13.36 -1.66 -9.20
C GLN A 472 -14.64 -2.20 -8.56
N ALA A 473 -14.63 -3.45 -8.18
CA ALA A 473 -15.73 -4.12 -7.52
C ALA A 473 -15.32 -4.53 -6.11
N GLU A 474 -16.15 -4.19 -5.14
CA GLU A 474 -16.05 -4.68 -3.78
C GLU A 474 -17.13 -5.73 -3.57
N VAL A 475 -16.71 -7.01 -3.43
CA VAL A 475 -17.60 -8.16 -3.32
C VAL A 475 -17.63 -8.65 -1.87
N PHE A 476 -18.82 -8.77 -1.30
CA PHE A 476 -19.03 -9.27 0.04
C PHE A 476 -20.33 -10.07 0.14
N HIS A 477 -20.37 -11.02 1.04
CA HIS A 477 -21.49 -11.97 1.17
C HIS A 477 -21.80 -12.30 2.64
N GLU A 478 -22.96 -12.91 2.88
CA GLU A 478 -23.36 -13.46 4.17
C GLU A 478 -22.51 -14.64 4.62
#